data_56b9fb7ee9d06cbdb9f1256e9a056d02
#
_entry.id   56b9fb7ee9d06cbdb9f1256e9a056d02
#
_cell.length_a   1.000
_cell.length_b   1.000
_cell.length_c   1.000
_cell.angle_alpha   90.00
_cell.angle_beta   90.00
_cell.angle_gamma   90.00
#
_symmetry.space_group_name_H-M   'P 1'
#
loop_
_entity.id
_entity.type
_entity.pdbx_description
1 polymer ?
#
loop_
_entity_poly.entity_id
_entity_poly.type
_entity_poly.pdbx_seq_one_letter_code
_entity_poly.pdbx_strand_id
1 'polypeptide(L)'
;MALLELERISAQYPGAAEPVLHDVSLTLGPGQLLVALGPSGSGKTSLLNLIAGFTNPSSGRISLDGKPVIGASAERGVVFQDDALLPWQNVLANVAFGLQLAGVPRAPREARARELLALVDLAGFEQRHIWELSGGQKQRVGLARALAAEPRLLLMDEPFGALDAFTREQMQELLLQVWRRTAKPVLLITHDIEEAVFLATDLVLLEPNPGRIAERLQLDFGRRYAAGESARAIKSDPAFIETRERVLAQVFAQRQRPRA
;
A
#
# COMPACT_ATOMS: atom_id res chain seq x y z
N MET A 1 -8.34 0.28 19.55
CA MET A 1 -8.43 -1.11 19.05
C MET A 1 -7.75 -1.16 17.69
N ALA A 2 -6.99 -2.22 17.40
CA ALA A 2 -6.43 -2.43 16.08
C ALA A 2 -7.56 -2.71 15.05
N LEU A 3 -7.40 -2.22 13.82
CA LEU A 3 -8.32 -2.52 12.73
C LEU A 3 -7.94 -3.84 12.07
N LEU A 4 -6.64 -4.01 11.76
CA LEU A 4 -6.07 -5.24 11.19
C LEU A 4 -5.17 -5.89 12.23
N GLU A 5 -5.33 -7.18 12.42
CA GLU A 5 -4.51 -7.98 13.33
C GLU A 5 -4.05 -9.27 12.63
N LEU A 6 -2.74 -9.49 12.66
CA LEU A 6 -2.09 -10.72 12.24
C LEU A 6 -1.50 -11.38 13.50
N GLU A 7 -1.85 -12.63 13.77
CA GLU A 7 -1.39 -13.38 14.92
C GLU A 7 -0.59 -14.59 14.45
N ARG A 8 0.74 -14.51 14.58
CA ARG A 8 1.70 -15.58 14.29
C ARG A 8 1.44 -16.27 12.95
N ILE A 9 1.20 -15.48 11.92
CA ILE A 9 0.92 -16.03 10.59
C ILE A 9 2.20 -16.61 9.97
N SER A 10 2.06 -17.77 9.35
CA SER A 10 3.06 -18.34 8.46
C SER A 10 2.43 -18.66 7.12
N ALA A 11 3.23 -18.60 6.05
CA ALA A 11 2.80 -18.93 4.70
C ALA A 11 3.84 -19.77 3.99
N GLN A 12 3.40 -20.84 3.36
CA GLN A 12 4.22 -21.73 2.57
C GLN A 12 3.50 -22.04 1.25
N TYR A 13 4.21 -21.90 0.14
CA TYR A 13 3.65 -22.25 -1.17
C TYR A 13 3.70 -23.75 -1.40
N PRO A 14 2.74 -24.32 -2.15
CA PRO A 14 2.78 -25.72 -2.52
C PRO A 14 4.11 -26.11 -3.20
N GLY A 15 4.77 -27.14 -2.69
CA GLY A 15 6.04 -27.63 -3.22
C GLY A 15 7.29 -26.85 -2.73
N ALA A 16 7.15 -25.78 -1.99
CA ALA A 16 8.29 -25.12 -1.35
C ALA A 16 8.75 -25.90 -0.12
N ALA A 17 10.09 -26.05 0.06
CA ALA A 17 10.66 -26.71 1.23
C ALA A 17 10.52 -25.87 2.49
N GLU A 18 10.55 -24.54 2.36
CA GLU A 18 10.51 -23.60 3.47
C GLU A 18 9.36 -22.61 3.34
N PRO A 19 8.86 -22.07 4.47
CA PRO A 19 7.85 -21.03 4.45
C PRO A 19 8.41 -19.71 3.88
N VAL A 20 7.59 -18.99 3.12
CA VAL A 20 7.92 -17.65 2.63
C VAL A 20 7.77 -16.60 3.74
N LEU A 21 6.86 -16.82 4.68
CA LEU A 21 6.68 -16.02 5.90
C LEU A 21 6.62 -16.97 7.11
N HIS A 22 7.22 -16.57 8.21
CA HIS A 22 7.25 -17.37 9.42
C HIS A 22 7.01 -16.53 10.68
N ASP A 23 5.97 -16.90 11.43
CA ASP A 23 5.61 -16.30 12.74
C ASP A 23 5.48 -14.77 12.72
N VAL A 24 4.83 -14.23 11.68
CA VAL A 24 4.62 -12.79 11.54
C VAL A 24 3.41 -12.35 12.34
N SER A 25 3.63 -11.44 13.29
CA SER A 25 2.57 -10.79 14.07
C SER A 25 2.61 -9.29 13.83
N LEU A 26 1.47 -8.70 13.45
CA LEU A 26 1.37 -7.31 13.03
C LEU A 26 0.01 -6.73 13.38
N THR A 27 -0.01 -5.47 13.77
CA THR A 27 -1.25 -4.72 14.00
C THR A 27 -1.22 -3.41 13.25
N LEU A 28 -2.37 -3.02 12.68
CA LEU A 28 -2.59 -1.73 12.05
C LEU A 28 -3.86 -1.10 12.63
N GLY A 29 -3.72 0.10 13.16
CA GLY A 29 -4.83 0.88 13.73
C GLY A 29 -5.49 1.82 12.74
N PRO A 30 -6.64 2.42 13.10
CA PRO A 30 -7.27 3.46 12.32
C PRO A 30 -6.33 4.65 12.07
N GLY A 31 -6.35 5.19 10.85
CA GLY A 31 -5.55 6.36 10.49
C GLY A 31 -4.03 6.15 10.51
N GLN A 32 -3.56 4.92 10.57
CA GLN A 32 -2.13 4.59 10.41
C GLN A 32 -1.79 4.35 8.93
N LEU A 33 -0.59 4.75 8.54
CA LEU A 33 0.05 4.37 7.30
C LEU A 33 1.25 3.48 7.66
N LEU A 34 1.04 2.16 7.57
CA LEU A 34 2.06 1.18 7.82
C LEU A 34 2.79 0.86 6.52
N VAL A 35 4.11 0.97 6.55
CA VAL A 35 4.95 0.56 5.42
C VAL A 35 5.75 -0.68 5.77
N ALA A 36 5.65 -1.72 4.95
CA ALA A 36 6.48 -2.91 5.06
C ALA A 36 7.63 -2.82 4.04
N LEU A 37 8.83 -2.60 4.54
CA LEU A 37 10.07 -2.49 3.78
C LEU A 37 10.88 -3.78 3.88
N GLY A 38 11.51 -4.19 2.81
CA GLY A 38 12.44 -5.33 2.82
C GLY A 38 12.98 -5.65 1.43
N PRO A 39 14.06 -6.43 1.35
CA PRO A 39 14.64 -6.85 0.07
C PRO A 39 13.66 -7.74 -0.72
N SER A 40 13.98 -7.97 -2.00
CA SER A 40 13.25 -8.96 -2.80
C SER A 40 13.33 -10.33 -2.13
N GLY A 41 12.22 -11.07 -2.13
CA GLY A 41 12.12 -12.37 -1.47
C GLY A 41 11.86 -12.35 0.04
N SER A 42 11.68 -11.18 0.67
CA SER A 42 11.30 -11.09 2.10
C SER A 42 9.82 -11.36 2.38
N GLY A 43 9.03 -11.73 1.38
CA GLY A 43 7.62 -12.10 1.56
C GLY A 43 6.63 -10.93 1.58
N LYS A 44 7.02 -9.71 1.19
CA LYS A 44 6.14 -8.51 1.18
C LYS A 44 4.84 -8.72 0.41
N THR A 45 4.95 -9.13 -0.86
CA THR A 45 3.78 -9.40 -1.70
C THR A 45 2.95 -10.56 -1.16
N SER A 46 3.59 -11.60 -0.58
CA SER A 46 2.88 -12.70 0.09
C SER A 46 2.11 -12.21 1.31
N LEU A 47 2.71 -11.33 2.11
CA LEU A 47 2.03 -10.69 3.25
C LEU A 47 0.81 -9.91 2.80
N LEU A 48 0.95 -9.09 1.75
CA LEU A 48 -0.16 -8.33 1.17
C LEU A 48 -1.26 -9.26 0.65
N ASN A 49 -0.91 -10.32 -0.08
CA ASN A 49 -1.87 -11.27 -0.63
C ASN A 49 -2.66 -12.02 0.45
N LEU A 50 -2.03 -12.35 1.57
CA LEU A 50 -2.71 -12.94 2.74
C LEU A 50 -3.72 -11.94 3.34
N ILE A 51 -3.33 -10.69 3.52
CA ILE A 51 -4.20 -9.65 4.07
C ILE A 51 -5.33 -9.32 3.09
N ALA A 52 -5.05 -9.28 1.78
CA ALA A 52 -6.07 -9.11 0.74
C ALA A 52 -7.08 -10.28 0.70
N GLY A 53 -6.69 -11.45 1.23
CA GLY A 53 -7.48 -12.68 1.18
C GLY A 53 -7.37 -13.40 -0.17
N PHE A 54 -6.34 -13.13 -0.96
CA PHE A 54 -6.07 -13.84 -2.22
C PHE A 54 -5.48 -15.23 -1.96
N THR A 55 -4.79 -15.38 -0.83
CA THR A 55 -4.24 -16.65 -0.35
C THR A 55 -4.52 -16.80 1.15
N ASN A 56 -4.50 -18.02 1.65
CA ASN A 56 -4.68 -18.33 3.07
C ASN A 56 -3.33 -18.56 3.74
N PRO A 57 -3.16 -18.17 5.02
CA PRO A 57 -1.98 -18.54 5.78
C PRO A 57 -1.94 -20.05 6.02
N SER A 58 -0.74 -20.64 6.10
CA SER A 58 -0.56 -22.04 6.49
C SER A 58 -0.75 -22.26 8.00
N SER A 59 -0.52 -21.22 8.81
CA SER A 59 -0.83 -21.18 10.24
C SER A 59 -1.04 -19.74 10.72
N GLY A 60 -1.61 -19.59 11.91
CA GLY A 60 -1.95 -18.30 12.49
C GLY A 60 -3.31 -17.78 12.03
N ARG A 61 -3.60 -16.51 12.34
CA ARG A 61 -4.91 -15.90 12.05
C ARG A 61 -4.75 -14.45 11.59
N ILE A 62 -5.59 -14.06 10.63
CA ILE A 62 -5.73 -12.67 10.18
C ILE A 62 -7.15 -12.22 10.45
N SER A 63 -7.33 -11.08 11.09
CA SER A 63 -8.64 -10.47 11.32
C SER A 63 -8.67 -8.99 10.93
N LEU A 64 -9.83 -8.56 10.43
CA LEU A 64 -10.16 -7.16 10.15
C LEU A 64 -11.37 -6.79 11.00
N ASP A 65 -11.24 -5.78 11.87
CA ASP A 65 -12.26 -5.42 12.89
C ASP A 65 -12.76 -6.63 13.70
N GLY A 66 -11.84 -7.49 14.11
CA GLY A 66 -12.14 -8.71 14.88
C GLY A 66 -12.80 -9.83 14.07
N LYS A 67 -13.07 -9.63 12.77
CA LYS A 67 -13.64 -10.67 11.89
C LYS A 67 -12.53 -11.35 11.12
N PRO A 68 -12.54 -12.70 11.00
CA PRO A 68 -11.55 -13.42 10.21
C PRO A 68 -11.55 -12.95 8.76
N VAL A 69 -10.36 -12.80 8.18
CA VAL A 69 -10.19 -12.55 6.74
C VAL A 69 -10.38 -13.86 5.99
N ILE A 70 -11.47 -13.95 5.22
CA ILE A 70 -11.81 -15.12 4.41
C ILE A 70 -12.03 -14.64 2.98
N GLY A 71 -11.12 -15.00 2.05
CA GLY A 71 -11.20 -14.62 0.65
C GLY A 71 -11.09 -13.11 0.38
N ALA A 72 -11.16 -12.73 -0.89
CA ALA A 72 -11.15 -11.33 -1.32
C ALA A 72 -12.45 -10.62 -0.92
N SER A 73 -12.36 -9.32 -0.60
CA SER A 73 -13.52 -8.51 -0.21
C SER A 73 -13.31 -7.04 -0.57
N ALA A 74 -14.38 -6.34 -0.91
CA ALA A 74 -14.37 -4.89 -1.15
C ALA A 74 -13.93 -4.06 0.07
N GLU A 75 -13.96 -4.64 1.28
CA GLU A 75 -13.44 -3.98 2.49
C GLU A 75 -11.92 -3.76 2.45
N ARG A 76 -11.22 -4.45 1.56
CA ARG A 76 -9.77 -4.35 1.35
C ARG A 76 -9.49 -3.92 -0.08
N GLY A 77 -9.34 -2.60 -0.29
CA GLY A 77 -9.00 -2.03 -1.60
C GLY A 77 -7.53 -2.31 -1.91
N VAL A 78 -7.22 -2.77 -3.13
CA VAL A 78 -5.86 -3.09 -3.55
C VAL A 78 -5.44 -2.18 -4.70
N VAL A 79 -4.27 -1.54 -4.56
CA VAL A 79 -3.54 -0.87 -5.63
C VAL A 79 -2.36 -1.76 -5.97
N PHE A 80 -2.34 -2.28 -7.20
CA PHE A 80 -1.30 -3.19 -7.69
C PHE A 80 -0.11 -2.42 -8.23
N GLN A 81 1.04 -3.06 -8.30
CA GLN A 81 2.27 -2.54 -8.90
C GLN A 81 2.06 -2.19 -10.38
N ASP A 82 1.50 -3.11 -11.16
CA ASP A 82 0.94 -2.84 -12.47
C ASP A 82 -0.47 -2.30 -12.24
N ASP A 83 -0.79 -1.15 -12.81
CA ASP A 83 -2.04 -0.41 -12.54
C ASP A 83 -3.32 -1.27 -12.65
N ALA A 84 -3.24 -2.43 -13.31
CA ALA A 84 -4.31 -3.41 -13.50
C ALA A 84 -5.62 -2.79 -14.00
N LEU A 85 -5.53 -1.69 -14.76
CA LEU A 85 -6.67 -0.99 -15.32
C LEU A 85 -7.26 -1.78 -16.49
N LEU A 86 -8.57 -1.63 -16.68
CA LEU A 86 -9.30 -2.27 -17.77
C LEU A 86 -9.07 -1.46 -19.06
N PRO A 87 -8.25 -1.96 -20.02
CA PRO A 87 -7.83 -1.15 -21.16
C PRO A 87 -8.97 -0.82 -22.13
N TRP A 88 -10.04 -1.60 -22.13
CA TRP A 88 -11.24 -1.36 -22.96
C TRP A 88 -12.24 -0.38 -22.34
N GLN A 89 -11.98 0.10 -21.13
CA GLN A 89 -12.81 1.06 -20.40
C GLN A 89 -12.14 2.44 -20.38
N ASN A 90 -12.93 3.52 -20.36
CA ASN A 90 -12.42 4.85 -20.07
C ASN A 90 -12.08 5.03 -18.58
N VAL A 91 -11.51 6.17 -18.22
CA VAL A 91 -11.09 6.51 -16.85
C VAL A 91 -12.27 6.44 -15.86
N LEU A 92 -13.41 7.06 -16.20
CA LEU A 92 -14.59 7.05 -15.33
C LEU A 92 -15.11 5.65 -15.07
N ALA A 93 -15.20 4.83 -16.11
CA ALA A 93 -15.67 3.45 -16.00
C ALA A 93 -14.72 2.56 -15.20
N ASN A 94 -13.40 2.76 -15.32
CA ASN A 94 -12.41 2.10 -14.49
C ASN A 94 -12.63 2.39 -13.00
N VAL A 95 -12.79 3.67 -12.63
CA VAL A 95 -13.01 4.05 -11.23
C VAL A 95 -14.35 3.53 -10.72
N ALA A 96 -15.40 3.60 -11.54
CA ALA A 96 -16.74 3.16 -11.19
C ALA A 96 -16.93 1.62 -11.17
N PHE A 97 -15.95 0.84 -11.65
CA PHE A 97 -16.10 -0.58 -11.93
C PHE A 97 -16.49 -1.41 -10.70
N GLY A 98 -15.84 -1.21 -9.56
CA GLY A 98 -16.19 -1.92 -8.31
C GLY A 98 -17.61 -1.64 -7.86
N LEU A 99 -18.08 -0.39 -7.96
CA LEU A 99 -19.45 0.00 -7.65
C LEU A 99 -20.46 -0.59 -8.63
N GLN A 100 -20.07 -0.76 -9.90
CA GLN A 100 -20.89 -1.44 -10.91
C GLN A 100 -21.11 -2.92 -10.54
N LEU A 101 -20.05 -3.62 -10.13
CA LEU A 101 -20.16 -5.01 -9.68
C LEU A 101 -20.99 -5.15 -8.41
N ALA A 102 -20.98 -4.16 -7.54
CA ALA A 102 -21.84 -4.08 -6.35
C ALA A 102 -23.29 -3.72 -6.66
N GLY A 103 -23.67 -3.57 -7.94
CA GLY A 103 -25.06 -3.26 -8.35
C GLY A 103 -25.48 -1.80 -8.13
N VAL A 104 -24.52 -0.88 -7.83
CA VAL A 104 -24.84 0.53 -7.65
C VAL A 104 -25.33 1.14 -8.97
N PRO A 105 -26.48 1.85 -8.99
CA PRO A 105 -27.02 2.48 -10.21
C PRO A 105 -26.01 3.43 -10.87
N ARG A 106 -26.20 3.67 -12.18
CA ARG A 106 -25.23 4.42 -13.00
C ARG A 106 -24.94 5.83 -12.46
N ALA A 107 -25.99 6.61 -12.17
CA ALA A 107 -25.82 8.00 -11.76
C ALA A 107 -25.01 8.16 -10.45
N PRO A 108 -25.33 7.48 -9.32
CA PRO A 108 -24.55 7.60 -8.08
C PRO A 108 -23.13 7.04 -8.21
N ARG A 109 -22.90 5.93 -8.96
CA ARG A 109 -21.54 5.40 -9.12
C ARG A 109 -20.64 6.31 -9.96
N GLU A 110 -21.19 6.95 -11.02
CA GLU A 110 -20.43 7.92 -11.81
C GLU A 110 -20.18 9.22 -11.03
N ALA A 111 -21.13 9.69 -10.22
CA ALA A 111 -20.92 10.83 -9.34
C ALA A 111 -19.76 10.56 -8.36
N ARG A 112 -19.78 9.41 -7.70
CA ARG A 112 -18.71 8.99 -6.79
C ARG A 112 -17.36 8.86 -7.49
N ALA A 113 -17.34 8.32 -8.71
CA ALA A 113 -16.11 8.20 -9.49
C ALA A 113 -15.53 9.59 -9.84
N ARG A 114 -16.35 10.58 -10.19
CA ARG A 114 -15.89 11.97 -10.45
C ARG A 114 -15.31 12.64 -9.20
N GLU A 115 -15.94 12.45 -8.04
CA GLU A 115 -15.41 12.94 -6.75
C GLU A 115 -14.01 12.40 -6.50
N LEU A 116 -13.81 11.09 -6.73
CA LEU A 116 -12.52 10.44 -6.51
C LEU A 116 -11.48 10.85 -7.57
N LEU A 117 -11.89 11.06 -8.82
CA LEU A 117 -11.01 11.61 -9.83
C LEU A 117 -10.54 13.02 -9.48
N ALA A 118 -11.43 13.86 -8.94
CA ALA A 118 -11.03 15.17 -8.42
C ALA A 118 -10.09 15.07 -7.22
N LEU A 119 -10.29 14.08 -6.33
CA LEU A 119 -9.42 13.83 -5.16
C LEU A 119 -7.98 13.48 -5.57
N VAL A 120 -7.79 12.84 -6.73
CA VAL A 120 -6.48 12.43 -7.26
C VAL A 120 -5.99 13.34 -8.40
N ASP A 121 -6.49 14.57 -8.51
CA ASP A 121 -6.14 15.58 -9.52
C ASP A 121 -6.32 15.11 -10.97
N LEU A 122 -7.39 14.37 -11.24
CA LEU A 122 -7.77 13.91 -12.58
C LEU A 122 -9.16 14.39 -13.01
N ALA A 123 -9.66 15.52 -12.46
CA ALA A 123 -10.86 16.15 -12.95
C ALA A 123 -10.70 16.52 -14.44
N GLY A 124 -11.70 16.21 -15.27
CA GLY A 124 -11.66 16.42 -16.71
C GLY A 124 -11.06 15.28 -17.53
N PHE A 125 -10.61 14.19 -16.88
CA PHE A 125 -10.05 13.02 -17.55
C PHE A 125 -11.06 11.89 -17.75
N GLU A 126 -12.30 12.05 -17.35
CA GLU A 126 -13.35 11.02 -17.25
C GLU A 126 -13.51 10.19 -18.52
N GLN A 127 -13.47 10.86 -19.68
CA GLN A 127 -13.72 10.24 -20.98
C GLN A 127 -12.46 9.73 -21.67
N ARG A 128 -11.26 10.01 -21.12
CA ARG A 128 -10.01 9.53 -21.71
C ARG A 128 -9.90 8.02 -21.62
N HIS A 129 -9.25 7.42 -22.60
CA HIS A 129 -8.89 6.03 -22.60
C HIS A 129 -7.59 5.80 -21.79
N ILE A 130 -7.40 4.60 -21.26
CA ILE A 130 -6.26 4.27 -20.42
C ILE A 130 -4.92 4.41 -21.16
N TRP A 131 -4.89 4.12 -22.45
CA TRP A 131 -3.67 4.27 -23.28
C TRP A 131 -3.26 5.72 -23.55
N GLU A 132 -4.14 6.70 -23.31
CA GLU A 132 -3.83 8.14 -23.42
C GLU A 132 -3.18 8.71 -22.16
N LEU A 133 -3.04 7.91 -21.10
CA LEU A 133 -2.55 8.34 -19.80
C LEU A 133 -1.06 8.04 -19.63
N SER A 134 -0.34 8.94 -18.94
CA SER A 134 0.99 8.67 -18.41
C SER A 134 0.94 7.61 -17.30
N GLY A 135 2.09 7.01 -16.95
CA GLY A 135 2.20 6.04 -15.87
C GLY A 135 1.67 6.58 -14.53
N GLY A 136 2.05 7.82 -14.16
CA GLY A 136 1.54 8.45 -12.93
C GLY A 136 0.03 8.71 -12.97
N GLN A 137 -0.53 9.08 -14.12
CA GLN A 137 -1.98 9.23 -14.28
C GLN A 137 -2.71 7.88 -14.13
N LYS A 138 -2.17 6.81 -14.67
CA LYS A 138 -2.72 5.45 -14.49
C LYS A 138 -2.71 5.02 -13.02
N GLN A 139 -1.62 5.30 -12.29
CA GLN A 139 -1.54 5.02 -10.85
C GLN A 139 -2.59 5.84 -10.06
N ARG A 140 -2.82 7.10 -10.41
CA ARG A 140 -3.89 7.92 -9.82
C ARG A 140 -5.28 7.33 -10.08
N VAL A 141 -5.55 6.82 -11.29
CA VAL A 141 -6.80 6.10 -11.59
C VAL A 141 -6.92 4.83 -10.77
N GLY A 142 -5.84 4.04 -10.63
CA GLY A 142 -5.79 2.85 -9.78
C GLY A 142 -6.12 3.15 -8.32
N LEU A 143 -5.54 4.22 -7.77
CA LEU A 143 -5.84 4.69 -6.42
C LEU A 143 -7.31 5.11 -6.27
N ALA A 144 -7.84 5.91 -7.20
CA ALA A 144 -9.25 6.32 -7.19
C ALA A 144 -10.19 5.10 -7.27
N ARG A 145 -9.88 4.12 -8.12
CA ARG A 145 -10.65 2.87 -8.24
C ARG A 145 -10.66 2.07 -6.95
N ALA A 146 -9.49 1.93 -6.29
CA ALA A 146 -9.40 1.22 -5.02
C ALA A 146 -10.22 1.89 -3.91
N LEU A 147 -10.31 3.22 -3.93
CA LEU A 147 -11.10 4.00 -2.97
C LEU A 147 -12.61 3.99 -3.26
N ALA A 148 -13.03 3.67 -4.49
CA ALA A 148 -14.44 3.80 -4.92
C ALA A 148 -15.38 2.90 -4.12
N ALA A 149 -14.95 1.69 -3.77
CA ALA A 149 -15.73 0.76 -2.96
C ALA A 149 -15.73 1.09 -1.45
N GLU A 150 -15.20 2.24 -1.05
CA GLU A 150 -15.07 2.68 0.35
C GLU A 150 -14.42 1.64 1.27
N PRO A 151 -13.24 1.11 0.91
CA PRO A 151 -12.61 0.05 1.68
C PRO A 151 -12.32 0.51 3.10
N ARG A 152 -12.27 -0.43 4.03
CA ARG A 152 -11.83 -0.21 5.42
C ARG A 152 -10.31 -0.15 5.53
N LEU A 153 -9.61 -0.81 4.62
CA LEU A 153 -8.15 -0.89 4.54
C LEU A 153 -7.72 -0.74 3.08
N LEU A 154 -6.72 0.11 2.82
CA LEU A 154 -6.07 0.24 1.53
C LEU A 154 -4.75 -0.54 1.56
N LEU A 155 -4.56 -1.43 0.59
CA LEU A 155 -3.37 -2.22 0.38
C LEU A 155 -2.66 -1.73 -0.88
N MET A 156 -1.35 -1.53 -0.84
CA MET A 156 -0.58 -1.00 -1.96
C MET A 156 0.69 -1.83 -2.17
N ASP A 157 0.80 -2.45 -3.35
CA ASP A 157 1.94 -3.29 -3.72
C ASP A 157 2.89 -2.50 -4.62
N GLU A 158 4.01 -2.02 -4.07
CA GLU A 158 5.06 -1.26 -4.76
C GLU A 158 4.51 -0.19 -5.73
N PRO A 159 3.57 0.68 -5.29
CA PRO A 159 2.74 1.49 -6.20
C PRO A 159 3.52 2.52 -7.01
N PHE A 160 4.77 2.81 -6.66
CA PHE A 160 5.57 3.84 -7.30
C PHE A 160 6.81 3.30 -8.01
N GLY A 161 7.03 1.98 -8.00
CA GLY A 161 8.25 1.35 -8.49
C GLY A 161 8.53 1.58 -9.99
N ALA A 162 7.49 1.71 -10.82
CA ALA A 162 7.60 1.92 -12.26
C ALA A 162 7.67 3.41 -12.68
N LEU A 163 7.63 4.36 -11.73
CA LEU A 163 7.60 5.79 -12.01
C LEU A 163 9.01 6.41 -12.03
N ASP A 164 9.20 7.42 -12.87
CA ASP A 164 10.38 8.28 -12.78
C ASP A 164 10.43 9.05 -11.44
N ALA A 165 11.58 9.56 -11.07
CA ALA A 165 11.81 10.16 -9.75
C ALA A 165 10.86 11.33 -9.45
N PHE A 166 10.60 12.20 -10.44
CA PHE A 166 9.73 13.38 -10.25
C PHE A 166 8.27 12.97 -10.07
N THR A 167 7.77 12.10 -10.94
CA THR A 167 6.40 11.57 -10.86
C THR A 167 6.19 10.77 -9.58
N ARG A 168 7.21 10.01 -9.14
CA ARG A 168 7.18 9.26 -7.88
C ARG A 168 6.99 10.18 -6.68
N GLU A 169 7.76 11.27 -6.61
CA GLU A 169 7.64 12.25 -5.53
C GLU A 169 6.24 12.88 -5.48
N GLN A 170 5.71 13.30 -6.63
CA GLN A 170 4.34 13.80 -6.71
C GLN A 170 3.29 12.78 -6.25
N MET A 171 3.48 11.50 -6.57
CA MET A 171 2.55 10.44 -6.16
C MET A 171 2.64 10.12 -4.67
N GLN A 172 3.82 10.20 -4.06
CA GLN A 172 3.99 10.07 -2.61
C GLN A 172 3.28 11.21 -1.87
N GLU A 173 3.44 12.44 -2.33
CA GLU A 173 2.75 13.60 -1.78
C GLU A 173 1.22 13.48 -1.93
N LEU A 174 0.75 13.07 -3.12
CA LEU A 174 -0.67 12.82 -3.36
C LEU A 174 -1.22 11.76 -2.42
N LEU A 175 -0.49 10.65 -2.21
CA LEU A 175 -0.91 9.61 -1.28
C LEU A 175 -1.10 10.16 0.14
N LEU A 176 -0.16 10.96 0.63
CA LEU A 176 -0.28 11.59 1.97
C LEU A 176 -1.46 12.57 2.05
N GLN A 177 -1.75 13.31 0.97
CA GLN A 177 -2.92 14.21 0.90
C GLN A 177 -4.23 13.40 0.92
N VAL A 178 -4.31 12.32 0.14
CA VAL A 178 -5.47 11.41 0.10
C VAL A 178 -5.63 10.73 1.47
N TRP A 179 -4.55 10.23 2.07
CA TRP A 179 -4.56 9.63 3.40
C TRP A 179 -5.09 10.60 4.46
N ARG A 180 -4.60 11.84 4.46
CA ARG A 180 -5.10 12.91 5.37
C ARG A 180 -6.60 13.16 5.20
N ARG A 181 -7.09 13.24 3.94
CA ARG A 181 -8.50 13.54 3.64
C ARG A 181 -9.45 12.40 3.96
N THR A 182 -9.00 11.17 3.75
CA THR A 182 -9.84 9.98 3.89
C THR A 182 -9.71 9.32 5.26
N ALA A 183 -8.64 9.60 6.01
CA ALA A 183 -8.26 8.94 7.26
C ALA A 183 -8.25 7.40 7.17
N LYS A 184 -8.18 6.85 5.95
CA LYS A 184 -8.17 5.41 5.73
C LYS A 184 -6.84 4.82 6.18
N PRO A 185 -6.84 3.71 6.93
CA PRO A 185 -5.62 2.98 7.20
C PRO A 185 -5.04 2.43 5.89
N VAL A 186 -3.71 2.51 5.77
CA VAL A 186 -2.97 2.07 4.59
C VAL A 186 -1.91 1.08 5.00
N LEU A 187 -1.78 -0.03 4.29
CA LEU A 187 -0.60 -0.89 4.29
C LEU A 187 0.04 -0.81 2.92
N LEU A 188 1.25 -0.28 2.87
CA LEU A 188 2.05 -0.15 1.67
C LEU A 188 3.28 -1.04 1.78
N ILE A 189 3.57 -1.78 0.72
CA ILE A 189 4.83 -2.52 0.64
C ILE A 189 5.74 -1.87 -0.41
N THR A 190 7.02 -1.78 -0.09
CA THR A 190 8.04 -1.19 -0.97
C THR A 190 9.42 -1.78 -0.71
N HIS A 191 10.34 -1.55 -1.62
CA HIS A 191 11.77 -1.79 -1.43
C HIS A 191 12.59 -0.48 -1.40
N ASP A 192 11.93 0.68 -1.57
CA ASP A 192 12.57 2.00 -1.53
C ASP A 192 12.57 2.53 -0.10
N ILE A 193 13.79 2.79 0.42
CA ILE A 193 14.01 3.18 1.81
C ILE A 193 13.53 4.62 2.06
N GLU A 194 13.81 5.54 1.14
CA GLU A 194 13.42 6.93 1.31
C GLU A 194 11.90 7.08 1.29
N GLU A 195 11.24 6.36 0.37
CA GLU A 195 9.78 6.27 0.32
C GLU A 195 9.19 5.73 1.63
N ALA A 196 9.76 4.63 2.14
CA ALA A 196 9.28 4.00 3.35
C ALA A 196 9.41 4.93 4.57
N VAL A 197 10.54 5.63 4.71
CA VAL A 197 10.77 6.57 5.81
C VAL A 197 9.86 7.79 5.69
N PHE A 198 9.66 8.31 4.47
CA PHE A 198 8.85 9.51 4.25
C PHE A 198 7.36 9.28 4.51
N LEU A 199 6.82 8.14 4.07
CA LEU A 199 5.39 7.87 4.12
C LEU A 199 4.92 7.30 5.46
N ALA A 200 5.74 6.45 6.11
CA ALA A 200 5.29 5.66 7.23
C ALA A 200 4.93 6.47 8.48
N THR A 201 3.82 6.09 9.12
CA THR A 201 3.60 6.34 10.55
C THR A 201 4.17 5.20 11.39
N ASP A 202 4.17 4.01 10.81
CA ASP A 202 4.76 2.78 11.33
C ASP A 202 5.53 2.08 10.21
N LEU A 203 6.83 1.94 10.37
CA LEU A 203 7.70 1.24 9.43
C LEU A 203 8.04 -0.15 10.00
N VAL A 204 7.80 -1.19 9.20
CA VAL A 204 8.15 -2.58 9.53
C VAL A 204 9.23 -3.05 8.56
N LEU A 205 10.35 -3.49 9.10
CA LEU A 205 11.44 -4.09 8.33
C LEU A 205 11.24 -5.61 8.28
N LEU A 206 11.13 -6.14 7.06
CA LEU A 206 11.08 -7.59 6.83
C LEU A 206 12.44 -8.12 6.42
N GLU A 207 12.92 -9.16 7.11
CA GLU A 207 14.09 -9.93 6.71
C GLU A 207 13.67 -11.14 5.85
N PRO A 208 14.51 -11.59 4.91
CA PRO A 208 14.21 -12.75 4.08
C PRO A 208 14.63 -14.09 4.72
N ASN A 209 14.12 -15.21 4.19
CA ASN A 209 14.56 -16.59 4.38
C ASN A 209 14.50 -17.15 5.83
N PRO A 210 13.31 -17.39 6.38
CA PRO A 210 11.99 -16.99 5.93
C PRO A 210 11.68 -15.54 6.29
N GLY A 211 10.69 -14.95 5.60
CA GLY A 211 10.23 -13.59 5.89
C GLY A 211 9.74 -13.46 7.32
N ARG A 212 10.36 -12.56 8.09
CA ARG A 212 10.02 -12.23 9.48
C ARG A 212 10.08 -10.74 9.70
N ILE A 213 9.42 -10.26 10.74
CA ILE A 213 9.58 -8.88 11.19
C ILE A 213 10.89 -8.78 11.98
N ALA A 214 11.86 -8.04 11.44
CA ALA A 214 13.13 -7.77 12.10
C ALA A 214 13.05 -6.57 13.06
N GLU A 215 12.31 -5.53 12.67
CA GLU A 215 12.16 -4.31 13.48
C GLU A 215 10.85 -3.60 13.13
N ARG A 216 10.33 -2.82 14.07
CA ARG A 216 9.23 -1.88 13.89
C ARG A 216 9.61 -0.51 14.43
N LEU A 217 9.44 0.53 13.62
CA LEU A 217 9.75 1.91 13.95
C LEU A 217 8.49 2.76 13.84
N GLN A 218 8.28 3.65 14.82
CA GLN A 218 7.27 4.69 14.71
C GLN A 218 7.92 5.95 14.14
N LEU A 219 7.32 6.53 13.12
CA LEU A 219 7.79 7.71 12.42
C LEU A 219 6.68 8.75 12.33
N ASP A 220 7.07 10.01 12.17
CA ASP A 220 6.13 11.13 12.10
C ASP A 220 6.24 11.96 10.83
N PHE A 221 7.19 11.67 9.95
CA PHE A 221 7.48 12.48 8.76
C PHE A 221 6.26 12.63 7.84
N GLY A 222 5.54 11.54 7.57
CA GLY A 222 4.30 11.59 6.81
C GLY A 222 3.19 12.42 7.49
N ARG A 223 3.14 12.41 8.84
CA ARG A 223 2.22 13.26 9.61
C ARG A 223 2.62 14.73 9.55
N ARG A 224 3.91 15.04 9.60
CA ARG A 224 4.44 16.41 9.45
C ARG A 224 4.07 16.99 8.09
N TYR A 225 4.23 16.19 7.00
CA TYR A 225 3.76 16.58 5.68
C TYR A 225 2.24 16.82 5.66
N ALA A 226 1.46 15.90 6.21
CA ALA A 226 0.01 16.04 6.31
C ALA A 226 -0.42 17.27 7.16
N ALA A 227 0.42 17.72 8.10
CA ALA A 227 0.22 18.94 8.87
C ALA A 227 0.59 20.23 8.11
N GLY A 228 1.22 20.12 6.92
CA GLY A 228 1.54 21.27 6.04
C GLY A 228 3.03 21.58 5.90
N GLU A 229 3.92 20.79 6.47
CA GLU A 229 5.36 20.93 6.24
C GLU A 229 5.70 20.44 4.82
N SER A 230 6.63 21.12 4.12
CA SER A 230 6.98 20.73 2.76
C SER A 230 7.83 19.45 2.74
N ALA A 231 7.64 18.61 1.72
CA ALA A 231 8.42 17.39 1.53
C ALA A 231 9.93 17.68 1.52
N ARG A 232 10.34 18.81 0.87
CA ARG A 232 11.74 19.23 0.83
C ARG A 232 12.30 19.53 2.22
N ALA A 233 11.54 20.24 3.07
CA ALA A 233 11.97 20.56 4.44
C ALA A 233 12.15 19.28 5.26
N ILE A 234 11.18 18.36 5.19
CA ILE A 234 11.21 17.07 5.88
C ILE A 234 12.41 16.23 5.43
N LYS A 235 12.60 16.05 4.11
CA LYS A 235 13.70 15.25 3.56
C LYS A 235 15.09 15.84 3.81
N SER A 236 15.17 17.15 4.10
CA SER A 236 16.40 17.85 4.48
C SER A 236 16.64 17.89 5.99
N ASP A 237 15.69 17.43 6.80
CA ASP A 237 15.80 17.38 8.26
C ASP A 237 16.87 16.36 8.68
N PRO A 238 17.83 16.73 9.56
CA PRO A 238 18.82 15.78 10.08
C PRO A 238 18.22 14.49 10.64
N ALA A 239 17.07 14.57 11.32
CA ALA A 239 16.38 13.38 11.86
C ALA A 239 15.87 12.45 10.76
N PHE A 240 15.40 12.98 9.62
CA PHE A 240 15.01 12.19 8.46
C PHE A 240 16.23 11.47 7.86
N ILE A 241 17.31 12.22 7.65
CA ILE A 241 18.57 11.69 7.08
C ILE A 241 19.13 10.59 7.98
N GLU A 242 19.22 10.82 9.29
CA GLU A 242 19.69 9.82 10.25
C GLU A 242 18.83 8.56 10.25
N THR A 243 17.50 8.72 10.24
CA THR A 243 16.57 7.59 10.18
C THR A 243 16.74 6.79 8.89
N ARG A 244 16.85 7.47 7.74
CA ARG A 244 17.07 6.84 6.44
C ARG A 244 18.37 6.04 6.42
N GLU A 245 19.49 6.63 6.89
CA GLU A 245 20.79 5.96 6.94
C GLU A 245 20.79 4.75 7.91
N ARG A 246 20.11 4.87 9.05
CA ARG A 246 19.92 3.76 9.99
C ARG A 246 19.18 2.59 9.31
N VAL A 247 18.05 2.88 8.66
CA VAL A 247 17.24 1.87 7.96
C VAL A 247 18.04 1.25 6.80
N LEU A 248 18.79 2.07 6.05
CA LEU A 248 19.67 1.63 4.98
C LEU A 248 20.71 0.62 5.49
N ALA A 249 21.42 0.97 6.57
CA ALA A 249 22.41 0.09 7.18
C ALA A 249 21.84 -1.27 7.62
N GLN A 250 20.62 -1.26 8.18
CA GLN A 250 19.93 -2.48 8.59
C GLN A 250 19.54 -3.37 7.40
N VAL A 251 18.98 -2.78 6.33
CA VAL A 251 18.63 -3.53 5.11
C VAL A 251 19.86 -4.15 4.47
N PHE A 252 21.01 -3.43 4.46
CA PHE A 252 22.26 -3.98 3.95
C PHE A 252 22.82 -5.10 4.82
N ALA A 253 22.77 -4.98 6.14
CA ALA A 253 23.20 -6.03 7.06
C ALA A 253 22.39 -7.33 6.89
N GLN A 254 21.08 -7.21 6.61
CA GLN A 254 20.22 -8.37 6.32
C GLN A 254 20.61 -9.09 5.01
N ARG A 255 21.04 -8.34 3.96
CA ARG A 255 21.46 -8.90 2.67
C ARG A 255 22.78 -9.68 2.76
N GLN A 256 23.63 -9.36 3.74
CA GLN A 256 24.94 -9.99 3.92
C GLN A 256 24.89 -11.25 4.79
N ARG A 257 23.77 -11.55 5.45
CA ARG A 257 23.62 -12.79 6.21
C ARG A 257 23.62 -13.98 5.26
N PRO A 258 24.51 -15.00 5.45
CA PRO A 258 24.52 -16.20 4.63
C PRO A 258 23.13 -16.86 4.69
N ARG A 259 22.70 -17.43 3.58
CA ARG A 259 21.53 -18.34 3.57
C ARG A 259 21.90 -19.53 4.45
N ALA A 260 21.20 -19.71 5.57
CA ALA A 260 21.36 -20.86 6.46
C ALA A 260 20.82 -22.12 5.78
#